data_38e376d43891cfddf6fab03bbe308fa5
#
_entry.id   38e376d43891cfddf6fab03bbe308fa5
#
_cell.length_a   1.000
_cell.length_b   1.000
_cell.length_c   1.000
_cell.angle_alpha   90.00
_cell.angle_beta   90.00
_cell.angle_gamma   90.00
#
_symmetry.space_group_name_H-M   'P 1'
#
loop_
_entity.id
_entity.type
_entity.pdbx_description
1 polymer ?
#
loop_
_entity_poly.entity_id
_entity_poly.type
_entity_poly.pdbx_seq_one_letter_code
_entity_poly.pdbx_strand_id
1 'polypeptide(L)'
;MLEIARTAFLREGYAAASMSEIAAKVGGSKATLYSYFPSKKDLFAAVIEEEVQQMLAPLFEMDETQGDVRTVLERFARRFLDLLLTEDTVAFYRLIVAESARFPEIGQAAYQIGVQHGLDHLAGYFLAAMERGELRRADASVAVAQFLDLCSGELHRKRLFGVVGADDRDEVEKQVRNAVATFLAAYGAVQARAARLRSSAP
;
A
#
# COMPACT_ATOMS: atom_id res chain seq x y z
N MET A 1 -22.24 -5.27 -3.81
CA MET A 1 -22.49 -5.48 -2.36
C MET A 1 -21.37 -4.82 -1.54
N LEU A 2 -20.12 -5.16 -1.77
CA LEU A 2 -18.96 -4.59 -1.04
C LEU A 2 -18.86 -3.08 -1.22
N GLU A 3 -19.07 -2.52 -2.41
CA GLU A 3 -19.06 -1.07 -2.66
C GLU A 3 -20.12 -0.30 -1.84
N ILE A 4 -21.31 -0.87 -1.68
CA ILE A 4 -22.36 -0.28 -0.83
C ILE A 4 -21.93 -0.32 0.65
N ALA A 5 -21.33 -1.42 1.08
CA ALA A 5 -20.82 -1.56 2.44
C ALA A 5 -19.65 -0.57 2.69
N ARG A 6 -18.71 -0.45 1.74
CA ARG A 6 -17.63 0.52 1.76
C ARG A 6 -18.14 1.94 1.96
N THR A 7 -19.08 2.35 1.11
CA THR A 7 -19.72 3.68 1.20
C THR A 7 -20.37 3.92 2.56
N ALA A 8 -21.05 2.91 3.12
CA ALA A 8 -21.65 3.01 4.45
C ALA A 8 -20.58 3.17 5.54
N PHE A 9 -19.51 2.38 5.50
CA PHE A 9 -18.43 2.46 6.48
C PHE A 9 -17.68 3.79 6.41
N LEU A 10 -17.40 4.31 5.22
CA LEU A 10 -16.73 5.61 5.05
C LEU A 10 -17.60 6.77 5.54
N ARG A 11 -18.92 6.71 5.31
CA ARG A 11 -19.81 7.81 5.65
C ARG A 11 -20.24 7.82 7.11
N GLU A 12 -20.46 6.66 7.71
CA GLU A 12 -21.07 6.49 9.01
C GLU A 12 -20.08 6.05 10.09
N GLY A 13 -18.88 5.61 9.68
CA GLY A 13 -17.92 4.91 10.54
C GLY A 13 -18.29 3.44 10.74
N TYR A 14 -17.31 2.63 11.17
CA TYR A 14 -17.57 1.20 11.41
C TYR A 14 -18.60 0.99 12.53
N ALA A 15 -18.52 1.76 13.61
CA ALA A 15 -19.40 1.56 14.77
C ALA A 15 -20.89 1.76 14.41
N ALA A 16 -21.23 2.84 13.71
CA ALA A 16 -22.60 3.22 13.39
C ALA A 16 -23.19 2.49 12.19
N ALA A 17 -22.38 2.03 11.25
CA ALA A 17 -22.86 1.32 10.06
C ALA A 17 -23.68 0.07 10.43
N SER A 18 -24.86 -0.05 9.83
CA SER A 18 -25.85 -1.08 10.13
C SER A 18 -25.93 -2.15 9.02
N MET A 19 -25.72 -3.43 9.38
CA MET A 19 -25.93 -4.56 8.47
C MET A 19 -27.34 -4.57 7.83
N SER A 20 -28.35 -4.11 8.56
CA SER A 20 -29.72 -4.05 8.06
C SER A 20 -29.91 -2.97 7.01
N GLU A 21 -29.30 -1.81 7.18
CA GLU A 21 -29.34 -0.70 6.21
C GLU A 21 -28.53 -1.02 4.97
N ILE A 22 -27.38 -1.66 5.14
CA ILE A 22 -26.55 -2.14 4.02
C ILE A 22 -27.36 -3.17 3.19
N ALA A 23 -28.00 -4.14 3.85
CA ALA A 23 -28.84 -5.13 3.15
C ALA A 23 -29.99 -4.47 2.37
N ALA A 24 -30.67 -3.49 2.96
CA ALA A 24 -31.73 -2.74 2.30
C ALA A 24 -31.24 -1.99 1.05
N LYS A 25 -30.07 -1.35 1.13
CA LYS A 25 -29.44 -0.62 0.00
C LYS A 25 -28.96 -1.55 -1.12
N VAL A 26 -28.56 -2.78 -0.78
CA VAL A 26 -28.15 -3.81 -1.76
C VAL A 26 -29.37 -4.33 -2.55
N GLY A 27 -30.59 -4.09 -2.07
CA GLY A 27 -31.82 -4.63 -2.70
C GLY A 27 -32.06 -6.11 -2.40
N GLY A 28 -31.34 -6.68 -1.43
CA GLY A 28 -31.46 -8.06 -0.97
C GLY A 28 -32.11 -8.19 0.41
N SER A 29 -32.45 -9.42 0.79
CA SER A 29 -32.90 -9.67 2.16
C SER A 29 -31.74 -9.60 3.15
N LYS A 30 -32.04 -9.24 4.40
CA LYS A 30 -31.07 -9.31 5.50
C LYS A 30 -30.45 -10.72 5.60
N ALA A 31 -31.25 -11.77 5.39
CA ALA A 31 -30.81 -13.15 5.38
C ALA A 31 -29.77 -13.42 4.29
N THR A 32 -29.94 -12.83 3.11
CA THR A 32 -28.96 -12.94 2.01
C THR A 32 -27.61 -12.32 2.39
N LEU A 33 -27.60 -11.12 2.98
CA LEU A 33 -26.34 -10.50 3.41
C LEU A 33 -25.63 -11.35 4.49
N TYR A 34 -26.39 -11.85 5.47
CA TYR A 34 -25.83 -12.69 6.54
C TYR A 34 -25.37 -14.06 6.07
N SER A 35 -25.88 -14.58 4.94
CA SER A 35 -25.39 -15.84 4.35
C SER A 35 -24.00 -15.71 3.73
N TYR A 36 -23.63 -14.51 3.25
CA TYR A 36 -22.29 -14.21 2.73
C TYR A 36 -21.34 -13.71 3.80
N PHE A 37 -21.85 -12.87 4.71
CA PHE A 37 -21.05 -12.23 5.76
C PHE A 37 -21.76 -12.41 7.11
N PRO A 38 -21.35 -13.44 7.89
CA PRO A 38 -21.99 -13.77 9.17
C PRO A 38 -22.02 -12.62 10.18
N SER A 39 -21.06 -11.69 10.08
CA SER A 39 -20.98 -10.52 10.96
C SER A 39 -20.58 -9.25 10.21
N LYS A 40 -20.73 -8.09 10.89
CA LYS A 40 -20.21 -6.80 10.39
C LYS A 40 -18.70 -6.84 10.23
N LYS A 41 -17.99 -7.56 11.09
CA LYS A 41 -16.55 -7.77 11.01
C LYS A 41 -16.17 -8.50 9.71
N ASP A 42 -16.88 -9.60 9.37
CA ASP A 42 -16.59 -10.36 8.15
C ASP A 42 -16.87 -9.53 6.89
N LEU A 43 -17.96 -8.76 6.89
CA LEU A 43 -18.25 -7.81 5.81
C LEU A 43 -17.18 -6.74 5.68
N PHE A 44 -16.71 -6.18 6.79
CA PHE A 44 -15.66 -5.16 6.77
C PHE A 44 -14.31 -5.73 6.32
N ALA A 45 -13.95 -6.93 6.77
CA ALA A 45 -12.75 -7.62 6.30
C ALA A 45 -12.79 -7.88 4.78
N ALA A 46 -13.94 -8.29 4.25
CA ALA A 46 -14.12 -8.46 2.80
C ALA A 46 -14.04 -7.13 2.03
N VAL A 47 -14.52 -6.03 2.62
CA VAL A 47 -14.33 -4.68 2.03
C VAL A 47 -12.87 -4.30 2.02
N ILE A 48 -12.12 -4.55 3.10
CA ILE A 48 -10.66 -4.32 3.13
C ILE A 48 -9.97 -5.12 2.05
N GLU A 49 -10.30 -6.41 1.93
CA GLU A 49 -9.68 -7.31 0.94
C GLU A 49 -9.91 -6.82 -0.50
N GLU A 50 -11.15 -6.44 -0.82
CA GLU A 50 -11.51 -5.89 -2.14
C GLU A 50 -10.74 -4.59 -2.44
N GLU A 51 -10.69 -3.66 -1.49
CA GLU A 51 -9.95 -2.39 -1.62
C GLU A 51 -8.46 -2.65 -1.84
N VAL A 52 -7.88 -3.54 -1.07
CA VAL A 52 -6.45 -3.89 -1.18
C VAL A 52 -6.16 -4.56 -2.52
N GLN A 53 -7.00 -5.49 -2.96
CA GLN A 53 -6.81 -6.15 -4.26
C GLN A 53 -6.88 -5.14 -5.40
N GLN A 54 -7.89 -4.27 -5.42
CA GLN A 54 -8.03 -3.22 -6.44
C GLN A 54 -6.84 -2.24 -6.41
N MET A 55 -6.39 -1.91 -5.22
CA MET A 55 -5.26 -1.02 -4.99
C MET A 55 -3.93 -1.64 -5.44
N LEU A 56 -3.68 -2.89 -5.14
CA LEU A 56 -2.40 -3.53 -5.43
C LEU A 56 -2.32 -4.11 -6.85
N ALA A 57 -3.44 -4.43 -7.50
CA ALA A 57 -3.44 -5.01 -8.84
C ALA A 57 -2.57 -4.24 -9.84
N PRO A 58 -2.63 -2.89 -9.96
CA PRO A 58 -1.78 -2.14 -10.86
C PRO A 58 -0.29 -2.20 -10.53
N LEU A 59 0.06 -2.48 -9.25
CA LEU A 59 1.47 -2.64 -8.85
C LEU A 59 2.00 -4.01 -9.27
N PHE A 60 1.16 -5.04 -9.25
CA PHE A 60 1.53 -6.42 -9.58
C PHE A 60 1.56 -6.71 -11.09
N GLU A 61 0.88 -5.90 -11.89
CA GLU A 61 0.94 -5.96 -13.36
C GLU A 61 2.22 -5.35 -13.95
N MET A 62 3.14 -4.88 -13.10
CA MET A 62 4.38 -4.30 -13.57
C MET A 62 5.32 -5.39 -14.13
N ASP A 63 5.84 -5.16 -15.34
CA ASP A 63 6.92 -5.95 -15.86
C ASP A 63 8.24 -5.61 -15.13
N GLU A 64 8.57 -6.44 -14.15
CA GLU A 64 9.77 -6.30 -13.32
C GLU A 64 11.06 -6.65 -14.07
N THR A 65 10.94 -7.18 -15.29
CA THR A 65 12.10 -7.57 -16.12
C THR A 65 12.63 -6.42 -16.98
N GLN A 66 11.86 -5.33 -17.11
CA GLN A 66 12.23 -4.18 -17.93
C GLN A 66 13.01 -3.12 -17.13
N GLY A 67 14.31 -3.08 -17.37
CA GLY A 67 15.21 -2.07 -16.83
C GLY A 67 16.12 -2.60 -15.71
N ASP A 68 17.00 -1.74 -15.24
CA ASP A 68 17.83 -2.01 -14.06
C ASP A 68 17.00 -1.88 -12.77
N VAL A 69 17.55 -2.37 -11.67
CA VAL A 69 16.88 -2.33 -10.35
C VAL A 69 16.43 -0.93 -9.95
N ARG A 70 17.17 0.11 -10.32
CA ARG A 70 16.78 1.49 -10.04
C ARG A 70 15.50 1.87 -10.76
N THR A 71 15.45 1.61 -12.07
CA THR A 71 14.30 1.91 -12.93
C THR A 71 13.04 1.20 -12.44
N VAL A 72 13.16 -0.07 -12.06
CA VAL A 72 12.05 -0.85 -11.52
C VAL A 72 11.56 -0.26 -10.19
N LEU A 73 12.48 0.04 -9.27
CA LEU A 73 12.13 0.64 -7.97
C LEU A 73 11.50 2.03 -8.11
N GLU A 74 12.00 2.89 -9.02
CA GLU A 74 11.42 4.22 -9.25
C GLU A 74 10.01 4.12 -9.84
N ARG A 75 9.79 3.19 -10.78
CA ARG A 75 8.48 2.94 -11.36
C ARG A 75 7.49 2.40 -10.32
N PHE A 76 7.93 1.45 -9.49
CA PHE A 76 7.13 0.93 -8.38
C PHE A 76 6.79 2.04 -7.38
N ALA A 77 7.79 2.77 -6.89
CA ALA A 77 7.60 3.83 -5.89
C ALA A 77 6.62 4.91 -6.37
N ARG A 78 6.70 5.29 -7.65
CA ARG A 78 5.77 6.26 -8.25
C ARG A 78 4.34 5.73 -8.23
N ARG A 79 4.10 4.52 -8.75
CA ARG A 79 2.77 3.92 -8.74
C ARG A 79 2.22 3.71 -7.34
N PHE A 80 3.09 3.26 -6.42
CA PHE A 80 2.73 3.10 -5.02
C PHE A 80 2.29 4.42 -4.38
N LEU A 81 3.02 5.52 -4.62
CA LEU A 81 2.64 6.84 -4.11
C LEU A 81 1.39 7.39 -4.80
N ASP A 82 1.27 7.27 -6.13
CA ASP A 82 0.07 7.70 -6.87
C ASP A 82 -1.18 7.08 -6.27
N LEU A 83 -1.09 5.85 -5.82
CA LEU A 83 -2.16 5.10 -5.20
C LEU A 83 -2.39 5.46 -3.74
N LEU A 84 -1.30 5.50 -2.95
CA LEU A 84 -1.34 5.77 -1.51
C LEU A 84 -1.89 7.17 -1.19
N LEU A 85 -1.72 8.12 -2.10
CA LEU A 85 -2.10 9.51 -1.93
C LEU A 85 -3.51 9.84 -2.47
N THR A 86 -4.22 8.89 -3.09
CA THR A 86 -5.59 9.12 -3.53
C THR A 86 -6.49 9.48 -2.36
N GLU A 87 -7.54 10.24 -2.63
CA GLU A 87 -8.49 10.68 -1.61
C GLU A 87 -9.18 9.49 -0.94
N ASP A 88 -9.53 8.49 -1.74
CA ASP A 88 -10.18 7.26 -1.29
C ASP A 88 -9.30 6.42 -0.38
N THR A 89 -8.03 6.20 -0.77
CA THR A 89 -7.07 5.45 0.06
C THR A 89 -6.81 6.15 1.38
N VAL A 90 -6.64 7.47 1.35
CA VAL A 90 -6.43 8.29 2.56
C VAL A 90 -7.66 8.27 3.47
N ALA A 91 -8.87 8.38 2.91
CA ALA A 91 -10.11 8.32 3.68
C ALA A 91 -10.29 6.94 4.35
N PHE A 92 -10.00 5.87 3.60
CA PHE A 92 -10.10 4.50 4.11
C PHE A 92 -9.04 4.22 5.19
N TYR A 93 -7.81 4.69 4.99
CA TYR A 93 -6.75 4.58 6.00
C TYR A 93 -7.11 5.31 7.30
N ARG A 94 -7.65 6.54 7.19
CA ARG A 94 -8.13 7.30 8.37
C ARG A 94 -9.24 6.57 9.11
N LEU A 95 -10.18 5.96 8.40
CA LEU A 95 -11.25 5.15 8.99
C LEU A 95 -10.67 3.98 9.80
N ILE A 96 -9.73 3.22 9.21
CA ILE A 96 -9.09 2.09 9.88
C ILE A 96 -8.38 2.55 11.15
N VAL A 97 -7.57 3.61 11.07
CA VAL A 97 -6.82 4.13 12.23
C VAL A 97 -7.77 4.62 13.33
N ALA A 98 -8.82 5.35 12.97
CA ALA A 98 -9.79 5.87 13.93
C ALA A 98 -10.55 4.76 14.68
N GLU A 99 -10.90 3.69 13.99
CA GLU A 99 -11.71 2.62 14.56
C GLU A 99 -10.88 1.52 15.25
N SER A 100 -9.60 1.37 14.90
CA SER A 100 -8.73 0.29 15.41
C SER A 100 -8.54 0.30 16.92
N ALA A 101 -8.56 1.48 17.55
CA ALA A 101 -8.45 1.58 19.02
C ALA A 101 -9.67 0.99 19.74
N ARG A 102 -10.85 1.11 19.13
CA ARG A 102 -12.11 0.60 19.68
C ARG A 102 -12.42 -0.82 19.20
N PHE A 103 -12.01 -1.15 17.99
CA PHE A 103 -12.23 -2.44 17.33
C PHE A 103 -10.89 -2.98 16.80
N PRO A 104 -10.07 -3.61 17.66
CA PRO A 104 -8.72 -4.08 17.29
C PRO A 104 -8.70 -5.04 16.10
N GLU A 105 -9.80 -5.78 15.88
CA GLU A 105 -9.97 -6.68 14.75
C GLU A 105 -9.94 -5.98 13.38
N ILE A 106 -10.31 -4.69 13.33
CA ILE A 106 -10.25 -3.87 12.11
C ILE A 106 -8.79 -3.61 11.74
N GLY A 107 -8.00 -3.15 12.72
CA GLY A 107 -6.57 -2.91 12.51
C GLY A 107 -5.82 -4.19 12.15
N GLN A 108 -6.14 -5.30 12.81
CA GLN A 108 -5.55 -6.60 12.50
C GLN A 108 -5.88 -7.07 11.07
N ALA A 109 -7.15 -6.98 10.66
CA ALA A 109 -7.57 -7.34 9.31
C ALA A 109 -6.86 -6.46 8.26
N ALA A 110 -6.86 -5.14 8.46
CA ALA A 110 -6.21 -4.20 7.55
C ALA A 110 -4.70 -4.45 7.43
N TYR A 111 -4.02 -4.75 8.54
CA TYR A 111 -2.59 -5.05 8.51
C TYR A 111 -2.30 -6.38 7.80
N GLN A 112 -3.01 -7.43 8.13
CA GLN A 112 -2.79 -8.76 7.55
C GLN A 112 -3.14 -8.83 6.07
N ILE A 113 -4.27 -8.24 5.68
CA ILE A 113 -4.73 -8.28 4.29
C ILE A 113 -4.00 -7.23 3.45
N GLY A 114 -3.85 -6.00 3.96
CA GLY A 114 -3.29 -4.88 3.22
C GLY A 114 -1.77 -4.89 3.17
N VAL A 115 -1.15 -4.79 4.33
CA VAL A 115 0.30 -4.60 4.41
C VAL A 115 1.04 -5.89 4.05
N GLN A 116 0.62 -7.03 4.61
CA GLN A 116 1.34 -8.29 4.43
C GLN A 116 1.34 -8.78 2.99
N HIS A 117 0.22 -8.67 2.27
CA HIS A 117 0.13 -9.05 0.86
C HIS A 117 1.09 -8.26 -0.04
N GLY A 118 1.17 -6.94 0.18
CA GLY A 118 2.11 -6.08 -0.55
C GLY A 118 3.57 -6.41 -0.25
N LEU A 119 3.88 -6.72 1.00
CA LEU A 119 5.23 -7.14 1.43
C LEU A 119 5.67 -8.44 0.76
N ASP A 120 4.80 -9.45 0.73
CA ASP A 120 5.13 -10.78 0.19
C ASP A 120 5.43 -10.74 -1.30
N HIS A 121 4.65 -9.96 -2.09
CA HIS A 121 4.88 -9.82 -3.51
C HIS A 121 6.22 -9.16 -3.84
N LEU A 122 6.49 -8.02 -3.22
CA LEU A 122 7.74 -7.28 -3.45
C LEU A 122 8.97 -8.03 -2.92
N ALA A 123 8.80 -8.87 -1.89
CA ALA A 123 9.87 -9.71 -1.37
C ALA A 123 10.40 -10.71 -2.41
N GLY A 124 9.52 -11.26 -3.26
CA GLY A 124 9.90 -12.12 -4.38
C GLY A 124 10.83 -11.41 -5.36
N TYR A 125 10.48 -10.18 -5.77
CA TYR A 125 11.33 -9.36 -6.63
C TYR A 125 12.69 -9.05 -5.97
N PHE A 126 12.71 -8.70 -4.69
CA PHE A 126 13.95 -8.40 -3.97
C PHE A 126 14.87 -9.61 -3.86
N LEU A 127 14.33 -10.81 -3.59
CA LEU A 127 15.08 -12.05 -3.59
C LEU A 127 15.73 -12.31 -4.97
N ALA A 128 14.96 -12.19 -6.04
CA ALA A 128 15.48 -12.34 -7.40
C ALA A 128 16.56 -11.28 -7.72
N ALA A 129 16.39 -10.02 -7.30
CA ALA A 129 17.39 -8.97 -7.48
C ALA A 129 18.68 -9.22 -6.65
N MET A 130 18.57 -9.84 -5.47
CA MET A 130 19.73 -10.28 -4.68
C MET A 130 20.45 -11.45 -5.35
N GLU A 131 19.72 -12.38 -5.95
CA GLU A 131 20.30 -13.50 -6.71
C GLU A 131 21.05 -13.01 -7.96
N ARG A 132 20.50 -12.01 -8.67
CA ARG A 132 21.17 -11.37 -9.83
C ARG A 132 22.36 -10.48 -9.42
N GLY A 133 22.57 -10.25 -8.13
CA GLY A 133 23.65 -9.40 -7.62
C GLY A 133 23.40 -7.90 -7.84
N GLU A 134 22.17 -7.48 -8.04
CA GLU A 134 21.77 -6.08 -8.14
C GLU A 134 21.56 -5.44 -6.77
N LEU A 135 21.06 -6.23 -5.83
CA LEU A 135 20.98 -5.90 -4.40
C LEU A 135 21.96 -6.79 -3.60
N ARG A 136 22.47 -6.26 -2.49
CA ARG A 136 23.24 -7.07 -1.55
C ARG A 136 22.33 -8.09 -0.87
N ARG A 137 22.86 -9.21 -0.47
CA ARG A 137 22.13 -10.20 0.34
C ARG A 137 21.71 -9.60 1.67
N ALA A 138 20.43 -9.71 2.00
CA ALA A 138 19.80 -9.23 3.22
C ALA A 138 18.50 -10.01 3.45
N ASP A 139 17.85 -9.78 4.59
CA ASP A 139 16.47 -10.21 4.80
C ASP A 139 15.56 -9.40 3.85
N ALA A 140 14.87 -10.11 2.94
CA ALA A 140 14.03 -9.49 1.93
C ALA A 140 12.81 -8.79 2.54
N SER A 141 12.21 -9.38 3.58
CA SER A 141 11.04 -8.80 4.24
C SER A 141 11.38 -7.48 4.94
N VAL A 142 12.53 -7.43 5.60
CA VAL A 142 13.06 -6.20 6.22
C VAL A 142 13.38 -5.15 5.16
N ALA A 143 14.01 -5.56 4.06
CA ALA A 143 14.37 -4.65 2.98
C ALA A 143 13.12 -4.05 2.31
N VAL A 144 12.09 -4.84 2.08
CA VAL A 144 10.80 -4.39 1.55
C VAL A 144 10.12 -3.41 2.50
N ALA A 145 9.99 -3.75 3.78
CA ALA A 145 9.37 -2.87 4.76
C ALA A 145 10.06 -1.50 4.80
N GLN A 146 11.40 -1.48 4.86
CA GLN A 146 12.18 -0.24 4.83
C GLN A 146 12.03 0.54 3.52
N PHE A 147 11.92 -0.15 2.38
CA PHE A 147 11.68 0.50 1.09
C PHE A 147 10.32 1.19 1.05
N LEU A 148 9.26 0.51 1.49
CA LEU A 148 7.91 1.07 1.54
C LEU A 148 7.81 2.25 2.52
N ASP A 149 8.50 2.16 3.68
CA ASP A 149 8.59 3.26 4.64
C ASP A 149 9.31 4.49 4.04
N LEU A 150 10.40 4.27 3.29
CA LEU A 150 11.08 5.34 2.57
C LEU A 150 10.18 5.97 1.49
N CYS A 151 9.40 5.17 0.78
CA CYS A 151 8.47 5.66 -0.24
C CYS A 151 7.33 6.48 0.37
N SER A 152 6.63 5.93 1.36
CA SER A 152 5.49 6.61 1.98
C SER A 152 5.90 7.87 2.74
N GLY A 153 6.88 7.76 3.60
CA GLY A 153 7.62 8.82 4.27
C GLY A 153 6.79 10.00 4.79
N GLU A 154 7.34 11.20 4.60
CA GLU A 154 6.72 12.45 5.03
C GLU A 154 5.47 12.81 4.21
N LEU A 155 5.47 12.51 2.92
CA LEU A 155 4.40 12.93 2.00
C LEU A 155 3.06 12.27 2.35
N HIS A 156 3.06 10.97 2.66
CA HIS A 156 1.86 10.27 3.11
C HIS A 156 1.35 10.81 4.46
N ARG A 157 2.26 11.10 5.41
CA ARG A 157 1.87 11.73 6.68
C ARG A 157 1.23 13.10 6.47
N LYS A 158 1.83 13.96 5.63
CA LYS A 158 1.25 15.27 5.29
C LYS A 158 -0.15 15.12 4.68
N ARG A 159 -0.34 14.12 3.82
CA ARG A 159 -1.63 13.83 3.21
C ARG A 159 -2.66 13.34 4.23
N LEU A 160 -2.26 12.45 5.15
CA LEU A 160 -3.11 11.99 6.25
C LEU A 160 -3.57 13.13 7.17
N PHE A 161 -2.70 14.09 7.44
CA PHE A 161 -3.03 15.26 8.26
C PHE A 161 -3.75 16.37 7.48
N GLY A 162 -3.96 16.22 6.17
CA GLY A 162 -4.60 17.24 5.36
C GLY A 162 -3.73 18.47 5.09
N VAL A 163 -2.41 18.36 5.25
CA VAL A 163 -1.46 19.45 5.03
C VAL A 163 -1.19 19.68 3.54
N VAL A 164 -1.26 18.63 2.72
CA VAL A 164 -1.06 18.69 1.26
C VAL A 164 -2.22 18.05 0.52
N GLY A 165 -2.50 18.55 -0.69
CA GLY A 165 -3.45 17.95 -1.63
C GLY A 165 -2.87 16.73 -2.35
N ALA A 166 -3.68 16.11 -3.23
CA ALA A 166 -3.28 14.94 -4.00
C ALA A 166 -2.35 15.23 -5.19
N ASP A 167 -2.27 16.47 -5.64
CA ASP A 167 -1.78 16.83 -6.98
C ASP A 167 -0.36 17.41 -7.03
N ASP A 168 0.44 17.27 -5.95
CA ASP A 168 1.81 17.77 -5.96
C ASP A 168 2.77 16.76 -6.59
N ARG A 169 2.76 16.69 -7.93
CA ARG A 169 3.61 15.76 -8.69
C ARG A 169 5.10 15.99 -8.49
N ASP A 170 5.53 17.22 -8.27
CA ASP A 170 6.94 17.53 -8.05
C ASP A 170 7.42 16.96 -6.71
N GLU A 171 6.60 17.04 -5.67
CA GLU A 171 6.91 16.42 -4.37
C GLU A 171 6.88 14.89 -4.46
N VAL A 172 5.95 14.30 -5.24
CA VAL A 172 5.94 12.84 -5.49
C VAL A 172 7.24 12.40 -6.17
N GLU A 173 7.63 13.06 -7.27
CA GLU A 173 8.87 12.72 -8.00
C GLU A 173 10.13 12.91 -7.12
N LYS A 174 10.15 13.92 -6.29
CA LYS A 174 11.21 14.16 -5.32
C LYS A 174 11.26 13.05 -4.26
N GLN A 175 10.11 12.63 -3.72
CA GLN A 175 10.00 11.53 -2.77
C GLN A 175 10.50 10.22 -3.38
N VAL A 176 10.08 9.90 -4.60
CA VAL A 176 10.52 8.71 -5.36
C VAL A 176 12.04 8.70 -5.49
N ARG A 177 12.62 9.77 -6.00
CA ARG A 177 14.08 9.84 -6.19
C ARG A 177 14.83 9.66 -4.88
N ASN A 178 14.39 10.32 -3.81
CA ASN A 178 15.04 10.25 -2.51
C ASN A 178 14.92 8.86 -1.88
N ALA A 179 13.73 8.26 -1.94
CA ALA A 179 13.48 6.92 -1.41
C ALA A 179 14.38 5.88 -2.10
N VAL A 180 14.37 5.87 -3.44
CA VAL A 180 15.18 4.92 -4.21
C VAL A 180 16.68 5.17 -4.04
N ALA A 181 17.13 6.43 -4.02
CA ALA A 181 18.52 6.74 -3.79
C ALA A 181 19.00 6.26 -2.41
N THR A 182 18.21 6.52 -1.36
CA THR A 182 18.51 6.09 0.01
C THR A 182 18.51 4.56 0.12
N PHE A 183 17.49 3.91 -0.44
CA PHE A 183 17.41 2.45 -0.45
C PHE A 183 18.60 1.81 -1.15
N LEU A 184 18.96 2.26 -2.34
CA LEU A 184 20.10 1.73 -3.09
C LEU A 184 21.46 2.08 -2.46
N ALA A 185 21.55 3.17 -1.69
CA ALA A 185 22.74 3.44 -0.88
C ALA A 185 22.93 2.40 0.24
N ALA A 186 21.84 1.85 0.80
CA ALA A 186 21.89 0.84 1.85
C ALA A 186 21.96 -0.59 1.28
N TYR A 187 21.18 -0.87 0.22
CA TYR A 187 20.92 -2.23 -0.28
C TYR A 187 21.51 -2.51 -1.67
N GLY A 188 21.94 -1.52 -2.43
CA GLY A 188 22.60 -1.73 -3.73
C GLY A 188 23.90 -2.52 -3.59
N ALA A 189 24.17 -3.40 -4.56
CA ALA A 189 25.39 -4.20 -4.57
C ALA A 189 26.65 -3.32 -4.64
N VAL A 190 27.72 -3.74 -4.00
CA VAL A 190 28.97 -2.96 -3.86
C VAL A 190 29.58 -2.61 -5.24
N GLN A 191 29.43 -3.47 -6.24
CA GLN A 191 29.91 -3.22 -7.59
C GLN A 191 29.17 -2.06 -8.30
N ALA A 192 27.86 -1.96 -8.09
CA ALA A 192 27.07 -0.83 -8.60
C ALA A 192 27.43 0.50 -7.88
N ARG A 193 27.87 0.42 -6.63
CA ARG A 193 28.36 1.57 -5.83
C ARG A 193 29.71 2.08 -6.34
N ALA A 194 30.65 1.17 -6.65
CA ALA A 194 31.98 1.51 -7.16
C ALA A 194 31.93 2.12 -8.57
N ALA A 195 31.05 1.66 -9.44
CA ALA A 195 30.88 2.21 -10.79
C ALA A 195 30.38 3.66 -10.77
N ARG A 196 29.49 4.01 -9.83
CA ARG A 196 28.96 5.38 -9.67
C ARG A 196 29.99 6.37 -9.12
N LEU A 197 30.83 5.94 -8.17
CA LEU A 197 31.90 6.79 -7.65
C LEU A 197 32.95 7.13 -8.72
N ARG A 198 33.13 6.27 -9.72
CA ARG A 198 34.03 6.52 -10.86
C ARG A 198 33.43 7.44 -11.92
N SER A 199 32.10 7.46 -12.09
CA SER A 199 31.41 8.31 -13.08
C SER A 199 31.08 9.72 -12.55
N SER A 200 31.20 9.92 -11.24
CA SER A 200 30.99 11.22 -10.58
C SER A 200 32.30 11.92 -10.16
N ALA A 201 33.46 11.38 -10.52
CA ALA A 201 34.72 12.07 -10.39
C ALA A 201 34.88 13.09 -11.54
N PRO A 202 35.24 14.36 -11.26
CA PRO A 202 35.37 15.43 -12.24
C PRO A 202 36.49 15.17 -13.26
#